data_4586395fc0e1200ef8b3f3562da536c4
#
_entry.id   4586395fc0e1200ef8b3f3562da536c4
#
_cell.length_a   1.000
_cell.length_b   1.000
_cell.length_c   1.000
_cell.angle_alpha   90.00
_cell.angle_beta   90.00
_cell.angle_gamma   90.00
#
_symmetry.space_group_name_H-M   'P 1'
#
loop_
_entity.id
_entity.type
_entity.pdbx_description
1 polymer ?
#
loop_
_entity_poly.entity_id
_entity_poly.type
_entity_poly.pdbx_seq_one_letter_code
_entity_poly.pdbx_strand_id
1 'polypeptide(L)'
;MSFFISLFSIVDTPDDVREYMGISYIKTYLKSKGLDCNARVICKEEMDEVLRSYEDFPKLIGISIYCNTLELVKLFCEKIKKFSPDCHIVLGGAHVMEYEVDILSRMKHVDSVCTGDGEETIWELADRLIHQKSLLNCKGITFRDGDKIIQNERRPDIKNLDLLPHPERERNPKNKKRYFYITGSRGCLGQCSFCGEHKTGGCGVRLRDPVDIVNEMEELWKQYGVDKFHFTDATFEDPGNKGIERAQKIFTELIERQLKFRLVMYTRTNIINKMNNKYYDLAYKAGVECFFVGVESGNQGDLNLYEKKITVQDNLKAIRTVLEHHIYVNYGFICFNPYSTFERIQENLDFLYHSGLVYNSYHILSKMTIMPQSSLKDKMLEDKLIDEFHFDSDIRDYKFVHPEVLEFHSAIYKIINTKHLIDLDSQIAIDRIHYRKNEPLFYDQQLKGIFEEIEDVWNSRNHYLYNYFTEAIRIFKMDRNGDRFNSYIKDNKISEYDKKITILYKKYTIILYKHKKGGV
;
A
#
# COMPACT_ATOMS: atom_id res chain seq x y z
N MET A 1 -35.13 -0.50 -19.95
CA MET A 1 -34.01 -0.97 -19.11
C MET A 1 -33.24 0.24 -18.60
N SER A 2 -33.09 0.39 -17.31
CA SER A 2 -32.28 1.47 -16.73
C SER A 2 -30.80 1.21 -17.07
N PHE A 3 -30.03 2.28 -17.33
CA PHE A 3 -28.60 2.16 -17.56
C PHE A 3 -27.91 1.98 -16.20
N PHE A 4 -27.51 0.74 -15.91
CA PHE A 4 -26.85 0.36 -14.66
C PHE A 4 -25.35 0.20 -14.85
N ILE A 5 -24.57 0.69 -13.88
CA ILE A 5 -23.11 0.67 -13.87
C ILE A 5 -22.61 -0.21 -12.70
N SER A 6 -21.61 -1.04 -12.97
CA SER A 6 -20.96 -1.81 -11.90
C SER A 6 -19.45 -1.60 -11.92
N LEU A 7 -18.87 -1.28 -10.77
CA LEU A 7 -17.44 -1.04 -10.60
C LEU A 7 -16.81 -2.15 -9.77
N PHE A 8 -15.62 -2.59 -10.18
CA PHE A 8 -14.92 -3.68 -9.52
C PHE A 8 -13.47 -3.33 -9.19
N SER A 9 -13.02 -3.83 -8.04
CA SER A 9 -11.61 -4.10 -7.77
C SER A 9 -11.46 -5.60 -7.53
N ILE A 10 -10.47 -6.21 -8.17
CA ILE A 10 -10.21 -7.64 -8.06
C ILE A 10 -9.04 -7.86 -7.10
N VAL A 11 -9.17 -8.84 -6.21
CA VAL A 11 -8.17 -9.19 -5.20
C VAL A 11 -7.72 -10.64 -5.34
N ASP A 12 -6.48 -10.92 -4.93
CA ASP A 12 -5.90 -12.26 -5.04
C ASP A 12 -6.48 -13.25 -4.01
N THR A 13 -6.95 -12.73 -2.88
CA THR A 13 -7.43 -13.56 -1.77
C THR A 13 -8.73 -13.02 -1.18
N PRO A 14 -9.65 -13.89 -0.70
CA PRO A 14 -10.87 -13.48 -0.02
C PRO A 14 -10.64 -12.73 1.30
N ASP A 15 -9.44 -12.86 1.87
CA ASP A 15 -9.06 -12.23 3.15
C ASP A 15 -8.52 -10.81 2.96
N ASP A 16 -8.47 -10.28 1.73
CA ASP A 16 -8.10 -8.89 1.50
C ASP A 16 -9.19 -7.96 2.06
N VAL A 17 -8.82 -7.24 3.10
CA VAL A 17 -9.72 -6.35 3.85
C VAL A 17 -9.53 -4.87 3.53
N ARG A 18 -8.70 -4.56 2.51
CA ARG A 18 -8.46 -3.17 2.09
C ARG A 18 -9.69 -2.57 1.44
N GLU A 19 -9.91 -1.29 1.64
CA GLU A 19 -10.89 -0.53 0.87
C GLU A 19 -10.23 0.01 -0.40
N TYR A 20 -10.94 -0.08 -1.49
CA TYR A 20 -10.49 0.40 -2.79
C TYR A 20 -11.17 1.74 -3.08
N MET A 21 -10.57 2.81 -2.57
CA MET A 21 -11.13 4.16 -2.54
C MET A 21 -11.51 4.68 -3.92
N GLY A 22 -10.73 4.37 -4.97
CA GLY A 22 -11.00 4.84 -6.32
C GLY A 22 -12.41 4.48 -6.82
N ILE A 23 -12.81 3.20 -6.72
CA ILE A 23 -14.15 2.78 -7.15
C ILE A 23 -15.27 3.32 -6.23
N SER A 24 -14.98 3.54 -4.95
CA SER A 24 -15.95 4.12 -4.01
C SER A 24 -16.23 5.60 -4.30
N TYR A 25 -15.19 6.38 -4.60
CA TYR A 25 -15.34 7.77 -5.06
C TYR A 25 -16.13 7.87 -6.37
N ILE A 26 -15.78 7.07 -7.39
CA ILE A 26 -16.48 7.03 -8.67
C ILE A 26 -17.94 6.66 -8.48
N LYS A 27 -18.27 5.61 -7.71
CA LYS A 27 -19.63 5.18 -7.38
C LYS A 27 -20.43 6.36 -6.80
N THR A 28 -19.90 6.99 -5.75
CA THR A 28 -20.63 8.06 -5.05
C THR A 28 -20.82 9.28 -5.95
N TYR A 29 -19.80 9.62 -6.75
CA TYR A 29 -19.91 10.70 -7.73
C TYR A 29 -20.97 10.43 -8.79
N LEU A 30 -21.01 9.22 -9.37
CA LEU A 30 -22.02 8.82 -10.35
C LEU A 30 -23.44 8.88 -9.77
N LYS A 31 -23.63 8.40 -8.53
CA LYS A 31 -24.91 8.51 -7.82
C LYS A 31 -25.33 9.97 -7.60
N SER A 32 -24.39 10.86 -7.26
CA SER A 32 -24.68 12.30 -7.13
C SER A 32 -25.13 12.97 -8.46
N LYS A 33 -24.79 12.32 -9.59
CA LYS A 33 -25.24 12.73 -10.94
C LYS A 33 -26.51 12.00 -11.40
N GLY A 34 -27.17 11.23 -10.53
CA GLY A 34 -28.43 10.54 -10.82
C GLY A 34 -28.24 9.20 -11.57
N LEU A 35 -27.02 8.66 -11.66
CA LEU A 35 -26.76 7.37 -12.29
C LEU A 35 -26.78 6.23 -11.25
N ASP A 36 -27.43 5.13 -11.60
CA ASP A 36 -27.42 3.94 -10.76
C ASP A 36 -26.10 3.19 -10.89
N CYS A 37 -25.41 3.02 -9.75
CA CYS A 37 -24.08 2.44 -9.72
C CYS A 37 -23.81 1.68 -8.43
N ASN A 38 -23.20 0.49 -8.55
CA ASN A 38 -22.59 -0.22 -7.42
C ASN A 38 -21.06 -0.31 -7.56
N ALA A 39 -20.39 -0.66 -6.47
CA ALA A 39 -18.96 -0.95 -6.44
C ALA A 39 -18.72 -2.18 -5.56
N ARG A 40 -17.91 -3.13 -6.04
CA ARG A 40 -17.64 -4.38 -5.34
C ARG A 40 -16.15 -4.72 -5.38
N VAL A 41 -15.66 -5.28 -4.29
CA VAL A 41 -14.34 -5.93 -4.24
C VAL A 41 -14.57 -7.43 -4.28
N ILE A 42 -13.99 -8.12 -5.26
CA ILE A 42 -14.22 -9.54 -5.50
C ILE A 42 -12.91 -10.31 -5.66
N CYS A 43 -12.89 -11.57 -5.24
CA CYS A 43 -11.83 -12.52 -5.57
C CYS A 43 -12.25 -13.45 -6.73
N LYS A 44 -11.32 -14.29 -7.17
CA LYS A 44 -11.54 -15.21 -8.30
C LYS A 44 -12.77 -16.10 -8.12
N GLU A 45 -12.96 -16.60 -6.92
CA GLU A 45 -14.03 -17.54 -6.57
C GLU A 45 -15.43 -16.90 -6.65
N GLU A 46 -15.52 -15.59 -6.50
CA GLU A 46 -16.77 -14.84 -6.49
C GLU A 46 -17.21 -14.36 -7.89
N MET A 47 -16.32 -14.43 -8.90
CA MET A 47 -16.56 -13.86 -10.23
C MET A 47 -17.86 -14.41 -10.89
N ASP A 48 -18.04 -15.73 -10.91
CA ASP A 48 -19.20 -16.34 -11.56
C ASP A 48 -20.51 -16.10 -10.80
N GLU A 49 -20.45 -16.10 -9.47
CA GLU A 49 -21.60 -15.79 -8.62
C GLU A 49 -22.07 -14.36 -8.83
N VAL A 50 -21.14 -13.41 -8.85
CA VAL A 50 -21.46 -12.00 -9.08
C VAL A 50 -22.09 -11.78 -10.45
N LEU A 51 -21.56 -12.38 -11.52
CA LEU A 51 -22.11 -12.23 -12.87
C LEU A 51 -23.51 -12.84 -13.00
N ARG A 52 -23.80 -13.96 -12.32
CA ARG A 52 -25.13 -14.57 -12.29
C ARG A 52 -26.12 -13.85 -11.38
N SER A 53 -25.64 -13.01 -10.46
CA SER A 53 -26.51 -12.29 -9.52
C SER A 53 -27.28 -11.12 -10.13
N TYR A 54 -26.94 -10.70 -11.35
CA TYR A 54 -27.62 -9.61 -12.03
C TYR A 54 -28.90 -10.07 -12.70
N GLU A 55 -30.04 -9.49 -12.33
CA GLU A 55 -31.31 -9.62 -13.07
C GLU A 55 -31.26 -8.84 -14.38
N ASP A 56 -30.85 -7.56 -14.31
CA ASP A 56 -30.50 -6.72 -15.45
C ASP A 56 -28.98 -6.54 -15.49
N PHE A 57 -28.31 -7.04 -16.53
CA PHE A 57 -26.86 -7.01 -16.62
C PHE A 57 -26.36 -5.57 -16.85
N PRO A 58 -25.28 -5.15 -16.19
CA PRO A 58 -24.74 -3.79 -16.35
C PRO A 58 -24.40 -3.46 -17.79
N LYS A 59 -24.72 -2.23 -18.22
CA LYS A 59 -24.35 -1.74 -19.56
C LYS A 59 -22.92 -1.22 -19.60
N LEU A 60 -22.37 -0.84 -18.44
CA LEU A 60 -21.00 -0.38 -18.26
C LEU A 60 -20.40 -1.08 -17.04
N ILE A 61 -19.28 -1.74 -17.24
CA ILE A 61 -18.48 -2.31 -16.15
C ILE A 61 -17.11 -1.64 -16.12
N GLY A 62 -16.78 -0.99 -14.99
CA GLY A 62 -15.47 -0.42 -14.72
C GLY A 62 -14.65 -1.33 -13.81
N ILE A 63 -13.37 -1.58 -14.16
CA ILE A 63 -12.49 -2.43 -13.36
C ILE A 63 -11.20 -1.66 -13.05
N SER A 64 -10.88 -1.56 -11.75
CA SER A 64 -9.60 -1.00 -11.30
C SER A 64 -8.51 -2.06 -11.33
N ILE A 65 -7.40 -1.78 -12.03
CA ILE A 65 -6.28 -2.71 -12.19
C ILE A 65 -5.14 -2.36 -11.24
N TYR A 66 -4.59 -3.40 -10.62
CA TYR A 66 -3.32 -3.40 -9.91
C TYR A 66 -2.37 -4.42 -10.55
N CYS A 67 -1.07 -4.15 -10.49
CA CYS A 67 -0.07 -5.00 -11.16
C CYS A 67 -0.11 -6.49 -10.75
N ASN A 68 -0.53 -6.79 -9.54
CA ASN A 68 -0.62 -8.18 -9.04
C ASN A 68 -1.92 -8.90 -9.41
N THR A 69 -2.93 -8.21 -9.96
CA THR A 69 -4.24 -8.82 -10.25
C THR A 69 -4.57 -8.89 -11.74
N LEU A 70 -3.61 -8.59 -12.60
CA LEU A 70 -3.83 -8.46 -14.04
C LEU A 70 -4.42 -9.73 -14.69
N GLU A 71 -3.89 -10.91 -14.37
CA GLU A 71 -4.40 -12.17 -14.94
C GLU A 71 -5.84 -12.45 -14.50
N LEU A 72 -6.19 -12.07 -13.28
CA LEU A 72 -7.56 -12.16 -12.79
C LEU A 72 -8.49 -11.17 -13.53
N VAL A 73 -8.00 -9.97 -13.83
CA VAL A 73 -8.74 -8.96 -14.62
C VAL A 73 -8.98 -9.46 -16.04
N LYS A 74 -7.97 -10.03 -16.72
CA LYS A 74 -8.12 -10.64 -18.04
C LYS A 74 -9.22 -11.71 -18.04
N LEU A 75 -9.16 -12.63 -17.08
CA LEU A 75 -10.15 -13.69 -16.91
C LEU A 75 -11.55 -13.12 -16.68
N PHE A 76 -11.68 -12.08 -15.86
CA PHE A 76 -12.99 -11.48 -15.55
C PHE A 76 -13.58 -10.77 -16.77
N CYS A 77 -12.78 -10.01 -17.54
CA CYS A 77 -13.22 -9.40 -18.80
C CYS A 77 -13.74 -10.43 -19.81
N GLU A 78 -13.04 -11.57 -19.95
CA GLU A 78 -13.48 -12.68 -20.80
C GLU A 78 -14.85 -13.25 -20.34
N LYS A 79 -15.01 -13.47 -19.03
CA LYS A 79 -16.28 -13.94 -18.46
C LYS A 79 -17.40 -12.92 -18.69
N ILE A 80 -17.19 -11.63 -18.47
CA ILE A 80 -18.19 -10.58 -18.71
C ILE A 80 -18.68 -10.63 -20.16
N LYS A 81 -17.77 -10.68 -21.14
CA LYS A 81 -18.15 -10.73 -22.57
C LYS A 81 -18.87 -12.03 -22.97
N LYS A 82 -18.64 -13.13 -22.26
CA LYS A 82 -19.43 -14.37 -22.45
C LYS A 82 -20.86 -14.24 -21.92
N PHE A 83 -21.07 -13.50 -20.81
CA PHE A 83 -22.39 -13.24 -20.25
C PHE A 83 -23.17 -12.17 -21.03
N SER A 84 -22.50 -11.09 -21.41
CA SER A 84 -23.09 -9.96 -22.13
C SER A 84 -22.07 -9.37 -23.11
N PRO A 85 -22.09 -9.79 -24.39
CA PRO A 85 -21.16 -9.28 -25.40
C PRO A 85 -21.22 -7.75 -25.59
N ASP A 86 -22.40 -7.15 -25.39
CA ASP A 86 -22.65 -5.71 -25.57
C ASP A 86 -22.31 -4.86 -24.33
N CYS A 87 -21.93 -5.48 -23.21
CA CYS A 87 -21.50 -4.74 -22.04
C CYS A 87 -20.19 -4.02 -22.32
N HIS A 88 -20.16 -2.70 -22.13
CA HIS A 88 -18.94 -1.91 -22.29
C HIS A 88 -18.02 -2.11 -21.08
N ILE A 89 -16.79 -2.53 -21.33
CA ILE A 89 -15.77 -2.73 -20.28
C ILE A 89 -14.75 -1.62 -20.34
N VAL A 90 -14.60 -0.87 -19.25
CA VAL A 90 -13.57 0.15 -19.09
C VAL A 90 -12.58 -0.25 -17.98
N LEU A 91 -11.30 -0.23 -18.28
CA LEU A 91 -10.24 -0.42 -17.28
C LEU A 91 -9.72 0.93 -16.78
N GLY A 92 -9.37 1.00 -15.50
CA GLY A 92 -8.80 2.19 -14.87
C GLY A 92 -7.84 1.84 -13.74
N GLY A 93 -7.39 2.86 -12.99
CA GLY A 93 -6.45 2.72 -11.89
C GLY A 93 -5.02 3.12 -12.28
N ALA A 94 -4.12 3.14 -11.29
CA ALA A 94 -2.76 3.65 -11.50
C ALA A 94 -1.93 2.83 -12.50
N HIS A 95 -2.21 1.55 -12.64
CA HIS A 95 -1.43 0.65 -13.52
C HIS A 95 -1.69 0.85 -15.01
N VAL A 96 -2.79 1.47 -15.41
CA VAL A 96 -3.13 1.65 -16.84
C VAL A 96 -2.41 2.83 -17.49
N MET A 97 -1.94 3.78 -16.71
CA MET A 97 -1.33 5.01 -17.21
C MET A 97 -0.07 4.72 -18.02
N GLU A 98 0.09 5.36 -19.18
CA GLU A 98 1.14 5.16 -20.18
C GLU A 98 1.05 3.83 -20.97
N TYR A 99 0.05 2.95 -20.66
CA TYR A 99 -0.13 1.64 -21.31
C TYR A 99 -1.50 1.46 -21.98
N GLU A 100 -2.27 2.54 -22.18
CA GLU A 100 -3.63 2.46 -22.69
C GLU A 100 -3.73 1.74 -24.03
N VAL A 101 -2.81 2.08 -24.95
CA VAL A 101 -2.76 1.48 -26.29
C VAL A 101 -2.28 0.02 -26.23
N ASP A 102 -1.29 -0.26 -25.40
CA ASP A 102 -0.78 -1.62 -25.20
C ASP A 102 -1.85 -2.53 -24.58
N ILE A 103 -2.58 -2.05 -23.57
CA ILE A 103 -3.72 -2.76 -22.97
C ILE A 103 -4.76 -3.11 -24.04
N LEU A 104 -5.24 -2.12 -24.79
CA LEU A 104 -6.25 -2.37 -25.81
C LEU A 104 -5.75 -3.27 -26.94
N SER A 105 -4.46 -3.20 -27.31
CA SER A 105 -3.89 -4.08 -28.33
C SER A 105 -3.89 -5.55 -27.90
N ARG A 106 -3.64 -5.83 -26.62
CA ARG A 106 -3.48 -7.18 -26.06
C ARG A 106 -4.76 -7.75 -25.43
N MET A 107 -5.63 -6.90 -24.88
CA MET A 107 -6.89 -7.31 -24.22
C MET A 107 -8.11 -7.04 -25.10
N LYS A 108 -8.43 -8.00 -25.98
CA LYS A 108 -9.54 -7.86 -26.97
C LYS A 108 -10.93 -7.67 -26.35
N HIS A 109 -11.12 -8.09 -25.11
CA HIS A 109 -12.40 -7.99 -24.38
C HIS A 109 -12.59 -6.64 -23.68
N VAL A 110 -11.61 -5.74 -23.75
CA VAL A 110 -11.68 -4.39 -23.19
C VAL A 110 -12.06 -3.40 -24.28
N ASP A 111 -13.05 -2.57 -24.01
CA ASP A 111 -13.57 -1.57 -24.97
C ASP A 111 -12.85 -0.23 -24.82
N SER A 112 -12.50 0.15 -23.57
CA SER A 112 -11.82 1.41 -23.30
C SER A 112 -10.95 1.37 -22.04
N VAL A 113 -10.04 2.35 -21.94
CA VAL A 113 -9.17 2.58 -20.79
C VAL A 113 -9.32 4.02 -20.32
N CYS A 114 -9.52 4.20 -19.01
CA CYS A 114 -9.67 5.49 -18.34
C CYS A 114 -8.38 5.86 -17.61
N THR A 115 -7.83 7.05 -17.89
CA THR A 115 -6.61 7.58 -17.22
C THR A 115 -6.91 8.88 -16.47
N GLY A 116 -6.16 9.10 -15.39
CA GLY A 116 -6.33 10.24 -14.48
C GLY A 116 -7.47 10.03 -13.49
N ASP A 117 -8.06 11.12 -12.99
CA ASP A 117 -9.21 11.06 -12.10
C ASP A 117 -10.43 10.46 -12.82
N GLY A 118 -11.00 9.41 -12.24
CA GLY A 118 -12.06 8.62 -12.89
C GLY A 118 -13.47 9.21 -12.76
N GLU A 119 -13.73 10.07 -11.79
CA GLU A 119 -15.07 10.52 -11.42
C GLU A 119 -15.81 11.18 -12.58
N GLU A 120 -15.24 12.25 -13.13
CA GLU A 120 -15.83 12.96 -14.28
C GLU A 120 -15.71 12.17 -15.59
N THR A 121 -14.61 11.42 -15.73
CA THR A 121 -14.33 10.64 -16.94
C THR A 121 -15.33 9.51 -17.12
N ILE A 122 -15.62 8.74 -16.09
CA ILE A 122 -16.59 7.63 -16.13
C ILE A 122 -18.03 8.17 -16.23
N TRP A 123 -18.31 9.33 -15.61
CA TRP A 123 -19.61 10.00 -15.79
C TRP A 123 -19.83 10.41 -17.26
N GLU A 124 -18.86 11.07 -17.92
CA GLU A 124 -18.97 11.45 -19.33
C GLU A 124 -19.05 10.21 -20.23
N LEU A 125 -18.26 9.17 -19.97
CA LEU A 125 -18.34 7.90 -20.71
C LEU A 125 -19.76 7.30 -20.61
N ALA A 126 -20.34 7.25 -19.42
CA ALA A 126 -21.70 6.75 -19.21
C ALA A 126 -22.75 7.59 -19.95
N ASP A 127 -22.68 8.94 -19.87
CA ASP A 127 -23.57 9.83 -20.61
C ASP A 127 -23.52 9.58 -22.12
N ARG A 128 -22.31 9.41 -22.67
CA ARG A 128 -22.14 9.13 -24.10
C ARG A 128 -22.72 7.77 -24.50
N LEU A 129 -22.53 6.74 -23.68
CA LEU A 129 -23.09 5.41 -23.92
C LEU A 129 -24.63 5.42 -23.82
N ILE A 130 -25.21 6.10 -22.82
CA ILE A 130 -26.66 6.25 -22.66
C ILE A 130 -27.29 6.90 -23.89
N HIS A 131 -26.67 7.94 -24.40
CA HIS A 131 -27.19 8.70 -25.52
C HIS A 131 -26.62 8.27 -26.89
N GLN A 132 -25.93 7.14 -26.95
CA GLN A 132 -25.30 6.60 -28.16
C GLN A 132 -24.43 7.63 -28.92
N LYS A 133 -23.73 8.51 -28.16
CA LYS A 133 -22.82 9.51 -28.69
C LYS A 133 -21.45 8.88 -28.98
N SER A 134 -20.73 9.44 -29.95
CA SER A 134 -19.34 9.05 -30.23
C SER A 134 -18.43 9.23 -29.01
N LEU A 135 -17.48 8.30 -28.79
CA LEU A 135 -16.43 8.42 -27.78
C LEU A 135 -15.26 9.33 -28.22
N LEU A 136 -15.25 9.82 -29.46
CA LEU A 136 -14.32 10.86 -29.90
C LEU A 136 -14.45 12.10 -29.01
N ASN A 137 -13.29 12.63 -28.58
CA ASN A 137 -13.19 13.77 -27.67
C ASN A 137 -13.75 13.51 -26.23
N CYS A 138 -14.01 12.26 -25.84
CA CYS A 138 -14.24 11.90 -24.45
C CYS A 138 -12.89 11.94 -23.71
N LYS A 139 -12.61 13.09 -23.07
CA LYS A 139 -11.29 13.30 -22.42
C LYS A 139 -10.99 12.25 -21.36
N GLY A 140 -9.73 11.77 -21.35
CA GLY A 140 -9.27 10.75 -20.41
C GLY A 140 -9.62 9.31 -20.80
N ILE A 141 -10.26 9.11 -21.99
CA ILE A 141 -10.61 7.80 -22.52
C ILE A 141 -9.79 7.47 -23.76
N THR A 142 -9.09 6.34 -23.73
CA THR A 142 -8.58 5.65 -24.92
C THR A 142 -9.52 4.48 -25.21
N PHE A 143 -9.97 4.32 -26.44
CA PHE A 143 -11.03 3.36 -26.78
C PHE A 143 -10.81 2.67 -28.12
N ARG A 144 -11.51 1.56 -28.30
CA ARG A 144 -11.54 0.80 -29.55
C ARG A 144 -12.68 1.29 -30.44
N ASP A 145 -12.36 1.64 -31.69
CA ASP A 145 -13.33 1.98 -32.75
C ASP A 145 -13.10 1.03 -33.94
N GLY A 146 -13.85 -0.04 -33.99
CA GLY A 146 -13.56 -1.17 -34.89
C GLY A 146 -12.17 -1.75 -34.64
N ASP A 147 -11.34 -1.78 -35.67
CA ASP A 147 -9.93 -2.26 -35.58
C ASP A 147 -8.94 -1.18 -35.14
N LYS A 148 -9.41 0.06 -34.95
CA LYS A 148 -8.55 1.18 -34.55
C LYS A 148 -8.61 1.43 -33.06
N ILE A 149 -7.49 1.84 -32.49
CA ILE A 149 -7.40 2.35 -31.14
C ILE A 149 -7.25 3.87 -31.22
N ILE A 150 -8.16 4.58 -30.56
CA ILE A 150 -8.21 6.05 -30.56
C ILE A 150 -7.90 6.53 -29.15
N GLN A 151 -6.86 7.34 -29.01
CA GLN A 151 -6.49 7.99 -27.77
C GLN A 151 -6.96 9.43 -27.77
N ASN A 152 -7.91 9.78 -26.90
CA ASN A 152 -8.36 11.14 -26.70
C ASN A 152 -7.38 11.92 -25.81
N GLU A 153 -7.54 13.25 -25.77
CA GLU A 153 -6.79 14.09 -24.84
C GLU A 153 -7.01 13.65 -23.38
N ARG A 154 -5.96 13.79 -22.58
CA ARG A 154 -6.07 13.59 -21.13
C ARG A 154 -7.05 14.59 -20.53
N ARG A 155 -7.91 14.14 -19.60
CA ARG A 155 -8.75 15.03 -18.80
C ARG A 155 -7.86 15.78 -17.79
N PRO A 156 -8.08 17.10 -17.59
CA PRO A 156 -7.46 17.80 -16.47
C PRO A 156 -7.86 17.18 -15.14
N ASP A 157 -6.91 17.09 -14.22
CA ASP A 157 -7.17 16.56 -12.89
C ASP A 157 -8.15 17.45 -12.10
N ILE A 158 -8.98 16.84 -11.25
CA ILE A 158 -9.91 17.56 -10.35
C ILE A 158 -9.07 18.40 -9.37
N LYS A 159 -9.10 19.72 -9.53
CA LYS A 159 -8.26 20.64 -8.73
C LYS A 159 -8.73 20.76 -7.29
N ASN A 160 -10.03 20.86 -7.07
CA ASN A 160 -10.64 20.98 -5.76
C ASN A 160 -11.29 19.65 -5.36
N LEU A 161 -10.63 18.91 -4.48
CA LEU A 161 -11.11 17.60 -4.02
C LEU A 161 -12.33 17.70 -3.09
N ASP A 162 -12.58 18.87 -2.48
CA ASP A 162 -13.74 19.12 -1.60
C ASP A 162 -15.07 19.17 -2.36
N LEU A 163 -15.02 19.24 -3.71
CA LEU A 163 -16.21 19.10 -4.55
C LEU A 163 -16.67 17.66 -4.75
N LEU A 164 -15.83 16.69 -4.37
CA LEU A 164 -16.19 15.28 -4.40
C LEU A 164 -17.00 14.93 -3.16
N PRO A 165 -18.12 14.21 -3.31
CA PRO A 165 -18.87 13.74 -2.16
C PRO A 165 -18.05 12.73 -1.35
N HIS A 166 -18.31 12.65 -0.03
CA HIS A 166 -17.72 11.61 0.82
C HIS A 166 -18.07 10.23 0.25
N PRO A 167 -17.08 9.36 0.02
CA PRO A 167 -17.34 8.08 -0.63
C PRO A 167 -18.17 7.16 0.26
N GLU A 168 -19.26 6.63 -0.31
CA GLU A 168 -20.07 5.64 0.37
C GLU A 168 -19.24 4.40 0.71
N ARG A 169 -19.35 3.93 1.94
CA ARG A 169 -18.67 2.73 2.42
C ARG A 169 -19.63 1.55 2.45
N GLU A 170 -19.15 0.42 1.98
CA GLU A 170 -19.84 -0.84 2.22
C GLU A 170 -19.21 -1.54 3.42
N ARG A 171 -20.03 -1.88 4.39
CA ARG A 171 -19.57 -2.69 5.52
C ARG A 171 -19.28 -4.10 4.97
N ASN A 172 -18.02 -4.40 4.69
CA ASN A 172 -17.64 -5.77 4.38
C ASN A 172 -17.78 -6.61 5.67
N PRO A 173 -18.77 -7.52 5.77
CA PRO A 173 -18.95 -8.34 6.97
C PRO A 173 -17.76 -9.29 7.21
N LYS A 174 -16.94 -9.54 6.18
CA LYS A 174 -15.70 -10.31 6.27
C LYS A 174 -14.54 -9.48 6.83
N ASN A 175 -14.67 -8.14 6.86
CA ASN A 175 -13.62 -7.25 7.37
C ASN A 175 -13.55 -7.32 8.90
N LYS A 176 -12.69 -8.21 9.43
CA LYS A 176 -12.40 -8.33 10.85
C LYS A 176 -11.54 -7.18 11.39
N LYS A 177 -10.81 -6.48 10.51
CA LYS A 177 -10.01 -5.29 10.84
C LYS A 177 -10.94 -4.08 10.78
N ARG A 178 -11.23 -3.51 11.91
CA ARG A 178 -12.13 -2.35 12.06
C ARG A 178 -11.37 -1.06 11.79
N TYR A 179 -11.08 -0.75 10.54
CA TYR A 179 -10.52 0.53 10.13
C TYR A 179 -11.06 0.95 8.76
N PHE A 180 -11.07 2.25 8.52
CA PHE A 180 -11.39 2.83 7.22
C PHE A 180 -10.21 3.60 6.64
N TYR A 181 -10.17 3.67 5.32
CA TYR A 181 -9.23 4.55 4.61
C TYR A 181 -9.83 5.94 4.41
N ILE A 182 -9.00 6.97 4.55
CA ILE A 182 -9.34 8.37 4.32
C ILE A 182 -8.38 8.94 3.29
N THR A 183 -8.92 9.57 2.25
CA THR A 183 -8.10 10.30 1.28
C THR A 183 -8.04 11.78 1.70
N GLY A 184 -6.93 12.22 2.19
CA GLY A 184 -6.71 13.63 2.56
C GLY A 184 -6.07 14.43 1.44
N SER A 185 -5.36 13.75 0.51
CA SER A 185 -4.73 14.36 -0.66
C SER A 185 -4.59 13.37 -1.81
N ARG A 186 -4.35 13.89 -3.02
CA ARG A 186 -3.94 13.10 -4.20
C ARG A 186 -2.66 13.68 -4.77
N GLY A 187 -1.73 12.78 -5.17
CA GLY A 187 -0.43 13.12 -5.74
C GLY A 187 0.71 13.11 -4.73
N CYS A 188 1.94 13.19 -5.23
CA CYS A 188 3.18 13.16 -4.45
C CYS A 188 4.22 14.10 -5.06
N LEU A 189 4.98 14.84 -4.22
CA LEU A 189 6.12 15.64 -4.66
C LEU A 189 7.43 14.84 -4.69
N GLY A 190 7.43 13.60 -4.22
CA GLY A 190 8.58 12.71 -4.34
C GLY A 190 8.85 12.34 -5.79
N GLN A 191 10.13 12.29 -6.17
CA GLN A 191 10.57 11.89 -7.51
C GLN A 191 11.39 10.60 -7.43
N CYS A 192 10.98 9.67 -6.54
CA CYS A 192 11.70 8.41 -6.36
C CYS A 192 11.73 7.62 -7.67
N SER A 193 12.92 7.21 -8.11
CA SER A 193 13.13 6.58 -9.41
C SER A 193 12.42 5.24 -9.59
N PHE A 194 12.13 4.53 -8.49
CA PHE A 194 11.42 3.25 -8.49
C PHE A 194 9.89 3.38 -8.43
N CYS A 195 9.37 4.58 -8.13
CA CYS A 195 7.95 4.82 -7.85
C CYS A 195 7.25 5.51 -9.03
N GLY A 196 5.98 5.16 -9.29
CA GLY A 196 5.14 5.79 -10.30
C GLY A 196 4.22 6.90 -9.78
N GLU A 197 4.11 7.08 -8.47
CA GLU A 197 3.07 7.90 -7.84
C GLU A 197 3.10 9.37 -8.29
N HIS A 198 4.28 9.94 -8.50
CA HIS A 198 4.41 11.33 -8.98
C HIS A 198 3.89 11.54 -10.41
N LYS A 199 3.81 10.49 -11.22
CA LYS A 199 3.22 10.53 -12.56
C LYS A 199 1.72 10.22 -12.52
N THR A 200 1.31 9.22 -11.74
CA THR A 200 -0.08 8.75 -11.66
C THR A 200 -0.97 9.68 -10.85
N GLY A 201 -0.44 10.34 -9.83
CA GLY A 201 -1.16 11.27 -8.96
C GLY A 201 -1.50 12.63 -9.59
N GLY A 202 -1.13 12.86 -10.85
CA GLY A 202 -1.44 14.09 -11.60
C GLY A 202 -0.45 15.23 -11.39
N CYS A 203 -0.87 16.47 -11.68
CA CYS A 203 -0.03 17.66 -11.61
C CYS A 203 0.10 18.20 -10.18
N GLY A 204 1.07 17.69 -9.44
CA GLY A 204 1.35 18.14 -8.08
C GLY A 204 0.46 17.49 -7.01
N VAL A 205 0.41 18.10 -5.83
CA VAL A 205 -0.40 17.60 -4.70
C VAL A 205 -1.66 18.45 -4.56
N ARG A 206 -2.81 17.79 -4.53
CA ARG A 206 -4.14 18.39 -4.34
C ARG A 206 -4.66 17.99 -2.98
N LEU A 207 -5.05 18.95 -2.17
CA LEU A 207 -5.44 18.77 -0.78
C LEU A 207 -6.94 18.85 -0.62
N ARG A 208 -7.47 18.13 0.36
CA ARG A 208 -8.81 18.32 0.92
C ARG A 208 -8.74 19.24 2.16
N ASP A 209 -9.87 19.89 2.42
CA ASP A 209 -10.03 20.72 3.61
C ASP A 209 -9.91 19.91 4.90
N PRO A 210 -9.14 20.39 5.90
CA PRO A 210 -8.96 19.68 7.17
C PRO A 210 -10.24 19.39 7.92
N VAL A 211 -11.19 20.35 7.92
CA VAL A 211 -12.48 20.21 8.63
C VAL A 211 -13.35 19.18 7.93
N ASP A 212 -13.38 19.19 6.60
CA ASP A 212 -14.11 18.21 5.80
C ASP A 212 -13.61 16.78 6.00
N ILE A 213 -12.27 16.59 6.10
CA ILE A 213 -11.67 15.29 6.44
C ILE A 213 -12.15 14.80 7.80
N VAL A 214 -12.14 15.66 8.83
CA VAL A 214 -12.58 15.28 10.18
C VAL A 214 -14.08 15.01 10.21
N ASN A 215 -14.89 15.75 9.44
CA ASN A 215 -16.33 15.48 9.29
C ASN A 215 -16.57 14.07 8.74
N GLU A 216 -15.88 13.67 7.65
CA GLU A 216 -15.98 12.31 7.09
C GLU A 216 -15.62 11.25 8.15
N MET A 217 -14.52 11.45 8.88
CA MET A 217 -14.11 10.51 9.94
C MET A 217 -15.16 10.40 11.06
N GLU A 218 -15.73 11.51 11.48
CA GLU A 218 -16.78 11.55 12.51
C GLU A 218 -18.08 10.90 12.04
N GLU A 219 -18.48 11.10 10.79
CA GLU A 219 -19.62 10.43 10.15
C GLU A 219 -19.42 8.90 10.14
N LEU A 220 -18.25 8.43 9.70
CA LEU A 220 -17.91 7.00 9.69
C LEU A 220 -17.89 6.40 11.09
N TRP A 221 -17.38 7.12 12.08
CA TRP A 221 -17.40 6.68 13.46
C TRP A 221 -18.84 6.59 14.00
N LYS A 222 -19.69 7.59 13.76
CA LYS A 222 -21.10 7.57 14.18
C LYS A 222 -21.89 6.44 13.51
N GLN A 223 -21.63 6.21 12.22
CA GLN A 223 -22.38 5.22 11.44
C GLN A 223 -21.92 3.77 11.71
N TYR A 224 -20.62 3.55 11.86
CA TYR A 224 -20.03 2.20 11.89
C TYR A 224 -19.34 1.85 13.22
N GLY A 225 -19.13 2.79 14.12
CA GLY A 225 -18.40 2.61 15.38
C GLY A 225 -16.90 2.33 15.18
N VAL A 226 -16.31 2.82 14.07
CA VAL A 226 -14.90 2.62 13.75
C VAL A 226 -14.09 3.82 14.24
N ASP A 227 -13.02 3.55 14.97
CA ASP A 227 -12.12 4.53 15.57
C ASP A 227 -10.71 4.53 14.97
N LYS A 228 -10.43 3.67 14.00
CA LYS A 228 -9.12 3.56 13.34
C LYS A 228 -9.19 3.96 11.87
N PHE A 229 -8.32 4.89 11.46
CA PHE A 229 -8.27 5.44 10.12
C PHE A 229 -6.86 5.36 9.52
N HIS A 230 -6.79 4.92 8.27
CA HIS A 230 -5.57 4.91 7.46
C HIS A 230 -5.68 5.99 6.38
N PHE A 231 -4.77 6.95 6.39
CA PHE A 231 -4.70 7.91 5.30
C PHE A 231 -4.08 7.29 4.05
N THR A 232 -4.68 7.55 2.88
CA THR A 232 -4.16 7.06 1.58
C THR A 232 -3.23 8.04 0.90
N ASP A 233 -2.97 9.17 1.52
CA ASP A 233 -2.05 10.20 1.03
C ASP A 233 -0.66 9.59 0.81
N ALA A 234 -0.06 9.78 -0.36
CA ALA A 234 1.27 9.26 -0.66
C ALA A 234 2.37 9.87 0.25
N THR A 235 2.13 11.11 0.70
CA THR A 235 2.86 11.79 1.78
C THR A 235 1.89 12.75 2.46
N PHE A 236 1.55 12.47 3.71
CA PHE A 236 0.50 13.19 4.43
C PHE A 236 0.78 14.69 4.58
N GLU A 237 2.03 15.06 4.76
CA GLU A 237 2.49 16.45 4.95
C GLU A 237 2.92 17.16 3.65
N ASP A 238 2.68 16.58 2.47
CA ASP A 238 2.88 17.33 1.23
C ASP A 238 1.73 18.34 1.02
N PRO A 239 1.97 19.49 0.40
CA PRO A 239 3.26 20.01 -0.07
C PRO A 239 3.97 20.87 1.00
N GLY A 240 4.99 20.33 1.64
CA GLY A 240 5.87 21.08 2.53
C GLY A 240 5.15 21.81 3.66
N ASN A 241 5.44 23.09 3.89
CA ASN A 241 4.85 23.86 5.00
C ASN A 241 3.32 23.90 4.96
N LYS A 242 2.71 24.06 3.79
CA LYS A 242 1.25 24.07 3.63
C LYS A 242 0.63 22.73 4.03
N GLY A 243 1.27 21.63 3.69
CA GLY A 243 0.83 20.29 4.09
C GLY A 243 1.01 20.04 5.59
N ILE A 244 2.11 20.51 6.18
CA ILE A 244 2.33 20.45 7.64
C ILE A 244 1.28 21.26 8.40
N GLU A 245 0.96 22.48 7.94
CA GLU A 245 -0.11 23.30 8.52
C GLU A 245 -1.49 22.63 8.41
N ARG A 246 -1.76 22.00 7.27
CA ARG A 246 -2.98 21.19 7.10
C ARG A 246 -3.04 20.03 8.10
N ALA A 247 -1.95 19.28 8.24
CA ALA A 247 -1.85 18.18 9.20
C ALA A 247 -2.13 18.65 10.64
N GLN A 248 -1.52 19.77 11.04
CA GLN A 248 -1.74 20.37 12.35
C GLN A 248 -3.19 20.80 12.58
N LYS A 249 -3.87 21.32 11.55
CA LYS A 249 -5.30 21.64 11.64
C LYS A 249 -6.15 20.40 11.84
N ILE A 250 -5.90 19.31 11.10
CA ILE A 250 -6.59 18.02 11.31
C ILE A 250 -6.40 17.54 12.74
N PHE A 251 -5.16 17.56 13.26
CA PHE A 251 -4.87 17.15 14.63
C PHE A 251 -5.59 18.02 15.67
N THR A 252 -5.61 19.34 15.47
CA THR A 252 -6.28 20.29 16.33
C THR A 252 -7.80 20.04 16.35
N GLU A 253 -8.42 19.89 15.19
CA GLU A 253 -9.86 19.57 15.07
C GLU A 253 -10.23 18.27 15.82
N LEU A 254 -9.42 17.22 15.67
CA LEU A 254 -9.64 15.95 16.38
C LEU A 254 -9.58 16.13 17.90
N ILE A 255 -8.62 16.90 18.41
CA ILE A 255 -8.44 17.16 19.84
C ILE A 255 -9.57 18.03 20.37
N GLU A 256 -9.92 19.13 19.69
CA GLU A 256 -10.98 20.07 20.12
C GLU A 256 -12.35 19.40 20.13
N ARG A 257 -12.64 18.51 19.16
CA ARG A 257 -13.87 17.70 19.13
C ARG A 257 -13.82 16.49 20.07
N GLN A 258 -12.73 16.27 20.78
CA GLN A 258 -12.51 15.12 21.68
C GLN A 258 -12.68 13.76 21.00
N LEU A 259 -12.38 13.68 19.69
CA LEU A 259 -12.45 12.45 18.92
C LEU A 259 -11.20 11.61 19.18
N LYS A 260 -11.38 10.47 19.86
CA LYS A 260 -10.29 9.55 20.22
C LYS A 260 -10.08 8.51 19.12
N PHE A 261 -9.50 8.95 18.01
CA PHE A 261 -9.20 8.08 16.87
C PHE A 261 -7.77 7.56 16.91
N ARG A 262 -7.52 6.51 16.14
CA ARG A 262 -6.22 5.88 15.93
C ARG A 262 -5.83 6.09 14.47
N LEU A 263 -4.72 6.80 14.22
CA LEU A 263 -4.36 7.26 12.90
C LEU A 263 -3.09 6.57 12.40
N VAL A 264 -3.12 6.15 11.14
CA VAL A 264 -1.96 5.64 10.39
C VAL A 264 -1.80 6.48 9.14
N MET A 265 -0.60 6.97 8.87
CA MET A 265 -0.33 7.84 7.73
C MET A 265 1.05 7.62 7.13
N TYR A 266 1.18 7.90 5.82
CA TYR A 266 2.43 7.78 5.09
C TYR A 266 3.18 9.10 5.10
N THR A 267 4.49 9.02 5.30
CA THR A 267 5.37 10.19 5.30
C THR A 267 6.75 9.87 4.72
N ARG A 268 7.59 10.88 4.56
CA ARG A 268 8.95 10.74 4.05
C ARG A 268 9.98 11.25 5.05
N THR A 269 11.14 10.59 5.10
CA THR A 269 12.27 10.94 5.96
C THR A 269 12.63 12.43 5.93
N ASN A 270 12.74 13.03 4.74
CA ASN A 270 13.09 14.44 4.59
C ASN A 270 12.01 15.39 5.12
N ILE A 271 10.76 14.94 5.20
CA ILE A 271 9.66 15.71 5.82
C ILE A 271 9.75 15.58 7.34
N ILE A 272 9.91 14.36 7.86
CA ILE A 272 10.09 14.10 9.30
C ILE A 272 11.21 15.01 9.87
N ASN A 273 12.35 15.08 9.20
CA ASN A 273 13.49 15.87 9.66
C ASN A 273 13.27 17.40 9.62
N LYS A 274 12.18 17.88 9.00
CA LYS A 274 11.81 19.31 8.98
C LYS A 274 10.82 19.69 10.07
N MET A 275 10.10 18.72 10.63
CA MET A 275 9.11 18.98 11.66
C MET A 275 9.77 19.14 13.03
N ASN A 276 9.14 19.92 13.90
CA ASN A 276 9.62 20.18 15.27
C ASN A 276 8.87 19.30 16.29
N ASN A 277 9.35 19.27 17.52
CA ASN A 277 8.75 18.48 18.60
C ASN A 277 7.26 18.79 18.81
N LYS A 278 6.86 20.07 18.67
CA LYS A 278 5.47 20.48 18.81
C LYS A 278 4.54 19.77 17.82
N TYR A 279 5.00 19.50 16.60
CA TYR A 279 4.23 18.74 15.62
C TYR A 279 3.97 17.30 16.10
N TYR A 280 5.01 16.63 16.58
CA TYR A 280 4.89 15.25 17.05
C TYR A 280 4.03 15.12 18.31
N ASP A 281 4.19 16.07 19.25
CA ASP A 281 3.34 16.12 20.45
C ASP A 281 1.87 16.29 20.09
N LEU A 282 1.58 17.13 19.10
CA LEU A 282 0.22 17.34 18.58
C LEU A 282 -0.31 16.08 17.88
N ALA A 283 0.49 15.50 17.00
CA ALA A 283 0.16 14.26 16.29
C ALA A 283 -0.16 13.12 17.27
N TYR A 284 0.69 12.95 18.28
CA TYR A 284 0.47 11.96 19.32
C TYR A 284 -0.84 12.20 20.11
N LYS A 285 -1.12 13.44 20.51
CA LYS A 285 -2.36 13.80 21.23
C LYS A 285 -3.60 13.57 20.37
N ALA A 286 -3.50 13.78 19.06
CA ALA A 286 -4.56 13.52 18.09
C ALA A 286 -4.78 12.03 17.81
N GLY A 287 -3.90 11.13 18.32
CA GLY A 287 -4.03 9.70 18.18
C GLY A 287 -3.25 9.11 17.00
N VAL A 288 -2.23 9.79 16.49
CA VAL A 288 -1.32 9.18 15.52
C VAL A 288 -0.59 8.02 16.19
N GLU A 289 -0.91 6.80 15.73
CA GLU A 289 -0.35 5.56 16.25
C GLU A 289 0.89 5.11 15.47
N CYS A 290 0.88 5.39 14.16
CA CYS A 290 1.90 4.90 13.25
C CYS A 290 2.16 5.87 12.08
N PHE A 291 3.44 6.14 11.83
CA PHE A 291 3.90 6.64 10.54
C PHE A 291 4.47 5.50 9.70
N PHE A 292 4.00 5.37 8.47
CA PHE A 292 4.66 4.57 7.46
C PHE A 292 5.70 5.44 6.75
N VAL A 293 6.97 5.14 6.97
CA VAL A 293 8.08 5.97 6.50
C VAL A 293 8.80 5.33 5.31
N GLY A 294 8.96 6.07 4.23
CA GLY A 294 9.78 5.62 3.10
C GLY A 294 11.28 5.70 3.43
N VAL A 295 11.80 4.70 4.15
CA VAL A 295 13.23 4.54 4.50
C VAL A 295 14.03 4.01 3.31
N GLU A 296 13.52 2.98 2.67
CA GLU A 296 13.92 2.26 1.46
C GLU A 296 15.28 1.54 1.54
N SER A 297 16.32 2.12 2.14
CA SER A 297 17.64 1.47 2.23
C SER A 297 18.49 2.06 3.36
N GLY A 298 19.39 1.23 3.90
CA GLY A 298 20.48 1.60 4.79
C GLY A 298 21.81 1.82 4.05
N ASN A 299 21.84 1.75 2.71
CA ASN A 299 23.00 1.99 1.88
C ASN A 299 22.87 3.29 1.09
N GLN A 300 23.91 4.12 1.07
CA GLN A 300 23.86 5.41 0.38
C GLN A 300 23.80 5.27 -1.14
N GLY A 301 24.45 4.26 -1.71
CA GLY A 301 24.41 3.99 -3.16
C GLY A 301 23.00 3.64 -3.63
N ASP A 302 22.24 2.88 -2.84
CA ASP A 302 20.84 2.56 -3.13
C ASP A 302 19.94 3.79 -2.98
N LEU A 303 20.11 4.60 -1.93
CA LEU A 303 19.37 5.85 -1.77
C LEU A 303 19.60 6.83 -2.94
N ASN A 304 20.82 6.87 -3.47
CA ASN A 304 21.15 7.66 -4.66
C ASN A 304 20.48 7.08 -5.92
N LEU A 305 20.54 5.75 -6.10
CA LEU A 305 19.83 5.05 -7.20
C LEU A 305 18.33 5.33 -7.17
N TYR A 306 17.73 5.36 -5.99
CA TYR A 306 16.30 5.62 -5.78
C TYR A 306 15.94 7.11 -5.87
N GLU A 307 16.91 8.01 -6.06
CA GLU A 307 16.72 9.47 -6.09
C GLU A 307 15.99 10.02 -4.84
N LYS A 308 16.24 9.40 -3.69
CA LYS A 308 15.60 9.80 -2.42
C LYS A 308 16.06 11.18 -1.93
N LYS A 309 17.25 11.67 -2.36
CA LYS A 309 17.83 12.96 -1.96
C LYS A 309 17.95 13.12 -0.44
N ILE A 310 18.29 12.03 0.23
CA ILE A 310 18.54 11.93 1.67
C ILE A 310 19.78 11.07 1.91
N THR A 311 20.32 11.17 3.11
CA THR A 311 21.43 10.33 3.58
C THR A 311 20.92 9.19 4.48
N VAL A 312 21.76 8.18 4.70
CA VAL A 312 21.49 7.12 5.68
C VAL A 312 21.33 7.72 7.08
N GLN A 313 22.08 8.76 7.41
CA GLN A 313 21.97 9.46 8.69
C GLN A 313 20.63 10.21 8.84
N ASP A 314 20.08 10.75 7.74
CA ASP A 314 18.73 11.33 7.74
C ASP A 314 17.68 10.29 8.09
N ASN A 315 17.79 9.05 7.57
CA ASN A 315 16.93 7.95 7.93
C ASN A 315 17.01 7.63 9.43
N LEU A 316 18.22 7.46 9.96
CA LEU A 316 18.42 7.16 11.39
C LEU A 316 17.86 8.26 12.29
N LYS A 317 18.08 9.54 11.92
CA LYS A 317 17.54 10.69 12.64
C LYS A 317 16.02 10.68 12.64
N ALA A 318 15.39 10.49 11.47
CA ALA A 318 13.94 10.47 11.35
C ALA A 318 13.30 9.34 12.17
N ILE A 319 13.85 8.12 12.09
CA ILE A 319 13.38 6.97 12.87
C ILE A 319 13.43 7.27 14.36
N ARG A 320 14.60 7.75 14.85
CA ARG A 320 14.80 8.09 16.26
C ARG A 320 13.81 9.15 16.73
N THR A 321 13.66 10.24 15.95
CA THR A 321 12.74 11.33 16.28
C THR A 321 11.31 10.82 16.47
N VAL A 322 10.80 10.01 15.55
CA VAL A 322 9.43 9.49 15.65
C VAL A 322 9.26 8.55 16.85
N LEU A 323 10.23 7.67 17.08
CA LEU A 323 10.19 6.71 18.21
C LEU A 323 10.28 7.43 19.58
N GLU A 324 11.08 8.50 19.69
CA GLU A 324 11.20 9.33 20.90
C GLU A 324 9.88 10.03 21.27
N HIS A 325 9.03 10.33 20.27
CA HIS A 325 7.68 10.87 20.49
C HIS A 325 6.61 9.80 20.66
N HIS A 326 7.01 8.55 20.87
CA HIS A 326 6.12 7.42 21.14
C HIS A 326 5.12 7.12 20.02
N ILE A 327 5.52 7.31 18.78
CA ILE A 327 4.78 6.93 17.58
C ILE A 327 5.53 5.76 16.93
N TYR A 328 4.79 4.74 16.49
CA TYR A 328 5.38 3.59 15.82
C TYR A 328 5.86 3.96 14.42
N VAL A 329 7.01 3.42 14.02
CA VAL A 329 7.55 3.53 12.66
C VAL A 329 7.35 2.20 11.93
N ASN A 330 6.37 2.15 11.03
CA ASN A 330 6.34 1.17 9.95
C ASN A 330 7.13 1.73 8.77
N TYR A 331 7.70 0.90 7.91
CA TYR A 331 8.61 1.42 6.90
C TYR A 331 8.61 0.63 5.60
N GLY A 332 8.77 1.35 4.47
CA GLY A 332 9.14 0.77 3.20
C GLY A 332 10.64 0.47 3.17
N PHE A 333 11.02 -0.70 2.64
CA PHE A 333 12.42 -1.10 2.52
C PHE A 333 12.63 -1.98 1.29
N ILE A 334 13.73 -1.73 0.56
CA ILE A 334 14.11 -2.46 -0.65
C ILE A 334 15.54 -2.99 -0.41
N CYS A 335 15.63 -4.20 0.13
CA CYS A 335 16.93 -4.80 0.44
C CYS A 335 17.64 -5.31 -0.83
N PHE A 336 16.85 -5.81 -1.80
CA PHE A 336 17.36 -6.34 -3.06
C PHE A 336 16.82 -5.55 -4.25
N ASN A 337 17.74 -4.98 -5.03
CA ASN A 337 17.45 -4.29 -6.28
C ASN A 337 18.38 -4.83 -7.39
N PRO A 338 18.16 -4.52 -8.68
CA PRO A 338 18.96 -5.05 -9.80
C PRO A 338 20.46 -4.77 -9.71
N TYR A 339 20.87 -3.76 -8.92
CA TYR A 339 22.24 -3.30 -8.78
C TYR A 339 22.86 -3.67 -7.42
N SER A 340 22.20 -4.51 -6.64
CA SER A 340 22.68 -4.93 -5.32
C SER A 340 23.96 -5.74 -5.40
N THR A 341 24.88 -5.48 -4.46
CA THR A 341 26.04 -6.31 -4.16
C THR A 341 25.90 -6.91 -2.75
N PHE A 342 26.68 -7.92 -2.43
CA PHE A 342 26.66 -8.48 -1.06
C PHE A 342 27.06 -7.47 0.01
N GLU A 343 27.93 -6.51 -0.33
CA GLU A 343 28.34 -5.43 0.57
C GLU A 343 27.17 -4.51 0.88
N ARG A 344 26.41 -4.08 -0.13
CA ARG A 344 25.21 -3.26 0.06
C ARG A 344 24.13 -3.98 0.85
N ILE A 345 23.96 -5.28 0.61
CA ILE A 345 23.01 -6.09 1.39
C ILE A 345 23.45 -6.15 2.85
N GLN A 346 24.74 -6.36 3.13
CA GLN A 346 25.24 -6.36 4.51
C GLN A 346 25.02 -5.01 5.20
N GLU A 347 25.28 -3.90 4.53
CA GLU A 347 24.99 -2.56 5.06
C GLU A 347 23.49 -2.37 5.35
N ASN A 348 22.62 -2.89 4.51
CA ASN A 348 21.17 -2.90 4.75
C ASN A 348 20.78 -3.75 5.98
N LEU A 349 21.39 -4.91 6.17
CA LEU A 349 21.19 -5.76 7.36
C LEU A 349 21.66 -5.04 8.63
N ASP A 350 22.84 -4.44 8.60
CA ASP A 350 23.43 -3.69 9.71
C ASP A 350 22.54 -2.50 10.09
N PHE A 351 22.09 -1.74 9.08
CA PHE A 351 21.18 -0.62 9.28
C PHE A 351 19.88 -1.04 9.97
N LEU A 352 19.21 -2.05 9.44
CA LEU A 352 17.95 -2.54 10.02
C LEU A 352 18.15 -3.01 11.47
N TYR A 353 19.22 -3.75 11.73
CA TYR A 353 19.49 -4.30 13.05
C TYR A 353 19.77 -3.21 14.10
N HIS A 354 20.47 -2.12 13.72
CA HIS A 354 20.87 -1.06 14.64
C HIS A 354 19.96 0.17 14.66
N SER A 355 18.97 0.26 13.75
CA SER A 355 18.11 1.45 13.61
C SER A 355 17.03 1.58 14.68
N GLY A 356 16.71 0.50 15.42
CA GLY A 356 15.56 0.42 16.31
C GLY A 356 14.23 0.08 15.61
N LEU A 357 14.26 -0.16 14.29
CA LEU A 357 13.12 -0.64 13.52
C LEU A 357 12.84 -2.12 13.82
N VAL A 358 11.64 -2.58 13.43
CA VAL A 358 11.29 -3.99 13.51
C VAL A 358 12.14 -4.80 12.53
N TYR A 359 12.96 -5.69 13.03
CA TYR A 359 13.85 -6.53 12.23
C TYR A 359 13.15 -7.85 11.88
N ASN A 360 12.73 -8.01 10.64
CA ASN A 360 12.05 -9.23 10.19
C ASN A 360 12.48 -9.68 8.80
N SER A 361 12.23 -10.96 8.51
CA SER A 361 12.60 -11.59 7.24
C SER A 361 11.90 -10.96 6.02
N TYR A 362 10.74 -10.35 6.19
CA TYR A 362 10.04 -9.67 5.11
C TYR A 362 10.84 -8.49 4.56
N HIS A 363 11.33 -7.60 5.44
CA HIS A 363 12.14 -6.46 5.01
C HIS A 363 13.52 -6.88 4.53
N ILE A 364 14.11 -7.90 5.20
CA ILE A 364 15.42 -8.45 4.83
C ILE A 364 15.40 -9.07 3.42
N LEU A 365 14.30 -9.72 3.05
CA LEU A 365 14.14 -10.39 1.74
C LEU A 365 13.33 -9.57 0.75
N SER A 366 13.04 -8.30 1.05
CA SER A 366 12.29 -7.45 0.14
C SER A 366 13.04 -7.21 -1.17
N LYS A 367 12.43 -7.62 -2.28
CA LYS A 367 12.94 -7.42 -3.63
C LYS A 367 12.18 -6.29 -4.30
N MET A 368 12.87 -5.40 -4.99
CA MET A 368 12.26 -4.28 -5.70
C MET A 368 11.16 -4.74 -6.66
N THR A 369 10.08 -4.00 -6.69
CA THR A 369 9.02 -4.15 -7.69
C THR A 369 9.19 -3.04 -8.73
N ILE A 370 9.22 -3.41 -10.02
CA ILE A 370 9.30 -2.43 -11.11
C ILE A 370 7.90 -1.82 -11.30
N MET A 371 7.77 -0.54 -10.97
CA MET A 371 6.53 0.17 -11.31
C MET A 371 6.57 0.59 -12.77
N PRO A 372 5.49 0.36 -13.53
CA PRO A 372 5.47 0.67 -14.97
C PRO A 372 5.90 2.10 -15.32
N GLN A 373 5.51 3.06 -14.50
CA GLN A 373 5.79 4.49 -14.70
C GLN A 373 7.13 4.96 -14.09
N SER A 374 7.94 4.05 -13.51
CA SER A 374 9.19 4.41 -12.84
C SER A 374 10.31 4.74 -13.84
N SER A 375 11.12 5.79 -13.54
CA SER A 375 12.29 6.12 -14.35
C SER A 375 13.41 5.07 -14.22
N LEU A 376 13.42 4.32 -13.11
CA LEU A 376 14.37 3.22 -12.93
C LEU A 376 14.13 2.07 -13.92
N LYS A 377 12.88 1.84 -14.34
CA LYS A 377 12.54 0.90 -15.43
C LYS A 377 13.30 1.27 -16.72
N ASP A 378 13.31 2.56 -17.07
CA ASP A 378 13.96 3.02 -18.31
C ASP A 378 15.47 2.77 -18.25
N LYS A 379 16.09 3.06 -17.10
CA LYS A 379 17.50 2.71 -16.84
C LYS A 379 17.76 1.20 -16.93
N MET A 380 16.86 0.37 -16.44
CA MET A 380 17.01 -1.09 -16.51
C MET A 380 16.89 -1.62 -17.94
N LEU A 381 16.08 -0.99 -18.81
CA LEU A 381 16.02 -1.28 -20.25
C LEU A 381 17.37 -0.93 -20.93
N GLU A 382 17.93 0.25 -20.66
CA GLU A 382 19.24 0.68 -21.16
C GLU A 382 20.36 -0.28 -20.73
N ASP A 383 20.36 -0.71 -19.47
CA ASP A 383 21.34 -1.64 -18.90
C ASP A 383 21.07 -3.12 -19.28
N LYS A 384 20.03 -3.41 -20.07
CA LYS A 384 19.61 -4.76 -20.51
C LYS A 384 19.31 -5.72 -19.37
N LEU A 385 18.84 -5.19 -18.26
CA LEU A 385 18.39 -5.98 -17.10
C LEU A 385 16.94 -6.47 -17.26
N ILE A 386 16.18 -5.82 -18.13
CA ILE A 386 14.91 -6.25 -18.71
C ILE A 386 15.01 -6.06 -20.22
N ASP A 387 14.40 -6.95 -20.99
CA ASP A 387 14.50 -6.91 -22.45
C ASP A 387 13.43 -5.96 -23.05
N GLU A 388 12.19 -6.10 -22.62
CA GLU A 388 11.03 -5.29 -23.01
C GLU A 388 10.09 -5.21 -21.83
N PHE A 389 9.30 -4.14 -21.73
CA PHE A 389 8.35 -3.98 -20.64
C PHE A 389 6.98 -3.56 -21.18
N HIS A 390 6.02 -4.45 -21.04
CA HIS A 390 4.62 -4.25 -21.36
C HIS A 390 3.79 -4.12 -20.09
N PHE A 391 2.52 -3.70 -20.24
CA PHE A 391 1.63 -3.60 -19.10
C PHE A 391 1.42 -4.94 -18.37
N ASP A 392 1.59 -6.06 -19.07
CA ASP A 392 1.46 -7.43 -18.54
C ASP A 392 2.80 -8.13 -18.23
N SER A 393 3.90 -7.40 -18.24
CA SER A 393 5.19 -7.91 -17.78
C SER A 393 5.18 -8.20 -16.29
N ASP A 394 5.88 -9.27 -15.87
CA ASP A 394 6.07 -9.53 -14.45
C ASP A 394 6.96 -8.44 -13.84
N ILE A 395 6.36 -7.63 -12.97
CA ILE A 395 7.02 -6.52 -12.26
C ILE A 395 8.15 -6.95 -11.34
N ARG A 396 8.39 -8.25 -11.18
CA ARG A 396 9.46 -8.84 -10.35
C ARG A 396 10.44 -9.68 -11.16
N ASP A 397 10.21 -9.86 -12.46
CA ASP A 397 11.10 -10.62 -13.33
C ASP A 397 12.10 -9.69 -14.02
N TYR A 398 13.33 -9.72 -13.54
CA TYR A 398 14.46 -8.96 -14.08
C TYR A 398 15.80 -9.57 -13.69
N LYS A 399 16.82 -9.27 -14.50
CA LYS A 399 18.21 -9.68 -14.26
C LYS A 399 18.86 -8.77 -13.23
N PHE A 400 19.85 -9.28 -12.53
CA PHE A 400 20.75 -8.50 -11.67
C PHE A 400 22.09 -8.28 -12.38
N VAL A 401 22.71 -7.13 -12.14
CA VAL A 401 24.10 -6.88 -12.57
C VAL A 401 25.05 -7.93 -11.99
N HIS A 402 24.73 -8.38 -10.76
CA HIS A 402 25.42 -9.48 -10.07
C HIS A 402 24.48 -10.69 -9.95
N PRO A 403 24.49 -11.63 -10.93
CA PRO A 403 23.55 -12.76 -10.94
C PRO A 403 23.62 -13.63 -9.68
N GLU A 404 24.78 -13.72 -9.05
CA GLU A 404 24.99 -14.47 -7.79
C GLU A 404 24.15 -13.91 -6.63
N VAL A 405 23.87 -12.62 -6.63
CA VAL A 405 23.00 -11.99 -5.62
C VAL A 405 21.54 -12.43 -5.79
N LEU A 406 21.08 -12.56 -7.05
CA LEU A 406 19.74 -13.07 -7.34
C LEU A 406 19.61 -14.56 -6.98
N GLU A 407 20.66 -15.35 -7.25
CA GLU A 407 20.71 -16.76 -6.87
C GLU A 407 20.62 -16.93 -5.35
N PHE A 408 21.40 -16.14 -4.60
CA PHE A 408 21.36 -16.10 -3.14
C PHE A 408 19.96 -15.76 -2.63
N HIS A 409 19.38 -14.67 -3.12
CA HIS A 409 18.02 -14.26 -2.76
C HIS A 409 17.01 -15.39 -3.02
N SER A 410 17.04 -15.97 -4.21
CA SER A 410 16.09 -17.00 -4.64
C SER A 410 16.19 -18.28 -3.80
N ALA A 411 17.41 -18.67 -3.42
CA ALA A 411 17.66 -19.84 -2.57
C ALA A 411 17.08 -19.65 -1.17
N ILE A 412 17.33 -18.50 -0.53
CA ILE A 412 16.82 -18.21 0.82
C ILE A 412 15.32 -17.98 0.82
N TYR A 413 14.80 -17.24 -0.16
CA TYR A 413 13.37 -16.92 -0.24
C TYR A 413 12.47 -18.16 -0.33
N LYS A 414 12.95 -19.22 -1.02
CA LYS A 414 12.23 -20.50 -1.10
C LYS A 414 12.08 -21.21 0.25
N ILE A 415 12.97 -20.96 1.18
CA ILE A 415 13.02 -21.65 2.48
C ILE A 415 12.31 -20.85 3.56
N ILE A 416 12.45 -19.52 3.54
CA ILE A 416 11.86 -18.63 4.53
C ILE A 416 10.50 -18.14 4.03
N ASN A 417 9.43 -18.70 4.59
CA ASN A 417 8.08 -18.22 4.31
C ASN A 417 7.78 -16.97 5.13
N THR A 418 7.76 -15.80 4.48
CA THR A 418 7.66 -14.47 5.13
C THR A 418 6.24 -13.98 5.38
N LYS A 419 5.20 -14.69 4.89
CA LYS A 419 3.84 -14.15 4.78
C LYS A 419 3.07 -13.94 6.10
N HIS A 420 3.47 -14.53 7.21
CA HIS A 420 2.60 -14.63 8.40
C HIS A 420 2.97 -13.75 9.60
N LEU A 421 4.06 -13.00 9.57
CA LEU A 421 4.65 -12.39 10.77
C LEU A 421 4.65 -10.88 10.84
N ILE A 422 4.48 -10.17 9.72
CA ILE A 422 4.56 -8.70 9.68
C ILE A 422 3.53 -8.05 10.61
N ASP A 423 2.29 -8.53 10.57
CA ASP A 423 1.21 -7.97 11.40
C ASP A 423 1.47 -8.18 12.89
N LEU A 424 2.04 -9.32 13.27
CA LEU A 424 2.36 -9.64 14.67
C LEU A 424 3.54 -8.81 15.17
N ASP A 425 4.62 -8.70 14.40
CA ASP A 425 5.79 -7.90 14.74
C ASP A 425 5.42 -6.42 14.90
N SER A 426 4.61 -5.90 13.97
CA SER A 426 4.09 -4.53 14.05
C SER A 426 3.23 -4.31 15.29
N GLN A 427 2.35 -5.27 15.62
CA GLN A 427 1.49 -5.14 16.80
C GLN A 427 2.29 -5.20 18.10
N ILE A 428 3.29 -6.10 18.20
CA ILE A 428 4.19 -6.16 19.35
C ILE A 428 4.97 -4.85 19.51
N ALA A 429 5.46 -4.27 18.40
CA ALA A 429 6.18 -3.00 18.43
C ALA A 429 5.29 -1.84 18.88
N ILE A 430 4.03 -1.79 18.41
CA ILE A 430 3.04 -0.80 18.86
C ILE A 430 2.75 -0.98 20.35
N ASP A 431 2.46 -2.20 20.80
CA ASP A 431 2.16 -2.49 22.19
C ASP A 431 3.36 -2.18 23.11
N ARG A 432 4.60 -2.42 22.63
CA ARG A 432 5.83 -2.05 23.34
C ARG A 432 5.94 -0.55 23.57
N ILE A 433 5.61 0.26 22.56
CA ILE A 433 5.63 1.72 22.65
C ILE A 433 4.56 2.20 23.63
N HIS A 434 3.33 1.67 23.53
CA HIS A 434 2.22 2.03 24.38
C HIS A 434 2.41 1.53 25.82
N TYR A 435 2.96 0.31 26.00
CA TYR A 435 3.28 -0.24 27.31
C TYR A 435 4.27 0.63 28.07
N ARG A 436 5.36 1.08 27.44
CA ARG A 436 6.36 1.94 28.07
C ARG A 436 5.81 3.32 28.48
N LYS A 437 4.65 3.72 27.98
CA LYS A 437 4.04 5.02 28.22
C LYS A 437 2.82 5.00 29.13
N ASN A 438 2.05 3.91 29.14
CA ASN A 438 0.82 3.80 29.93
C ASN A 438 1.11 3.17 31.28
N GLU A 439 1.39 4.00 32.30
CA GLU A 439 1.62 3.58 33.68
C GLU A 439 0.60 2.58 34.26
N PRO A 440 -0.72 2.65 33.95
CA PRO A 440 -1.69 1.67 34.49
C PRO A 440 -1.44 0.23 34.07
N LEU A 441 -0.86 -0.03 32.90
CA LEU A 441 -0.47 -1.38 32.46
C LEU A 441 0.78 -1.90 33.20
N PHE A 442 1.59 -1.02 33.77
CA PHE A 442 2.76 -1.37 34.60
C PHE A 442 2.39 -1.98 35.95
N TYR A 443 1.18 -1.73 36.46
CA TYR A 443 0.78 -2.21 37.77
C TYR A 443 0.30 -3.67 37.78
N ASP A 444 -0.02 -4.25 36.60
CA ASP A 444 -0.32 -5.67 36.50
C ASP A 444 0.96 -6.46 36.28
N GLN A 445 1.44 -7.10 37.35
CA GLN A 445 2.67 -7.90 37.29
C GLN A 445 2.58 -9.08 36.31
N GLN A 446 1.39 -9.62 36.05
CA GLN A 446 1.21 -10.74 35.15
C GLN A 446 1.33 -10.29 33.69
N LEU A 447 0.70 -9.17 33.31
CA LEU A 447 0.86 -8.54 31.98
C LEU A 447 2.30 -8.14 31.75
N LYS A 448 2.93 -7.53 32.75
CA LYS A 448 4.33 -7.11 32.71
C LYS A 448 5.25 -8.31 32.43
N GLY A 449 5.14 -9.38 33.19
CA GLY A 449 6.02 -10.55 33.05
C GLY A 449 5.87 -11.23 31.69
N ILE A 450 4.64 -11.38 31.17
CA ILE A 450 4.43 -11.96 29.84
C ILE A 450 4.99 -11.06 28.74
N PHE A 451 4.84 -9.75 28.88
CA PHE A 451 5.33 -8.80 27.87
C PHE A 451 6.87 -8.74 27.86
N GLU A 452 7.52 -8.77 29.02
CA GLU A 452 8.98 -8.89 29.14
C GLU A 452 9.48 -10.20 28.48
N GLU A 453 8.77 -11.32 28.69
CA GLU A 453 9.11 -12.58 28.01
C GLU A 453 8.96 -12.50 26.47
N ILE A 454 7.95 -11.79 25.98
CA ILE A 454 7.77 -11.51 24.54
C ILE A 454 8.94 -10.70 24.01
N GLU A 455 9.34 -9.62 24.71
CA GLU A 455 10.47 -8.78 24.31
C GLU A 455 11.79 -9.58 24.26
N ASP A 456 12.05 -10.43 25.26
CA ASP A 456 13.26 -11.25 25.31
C ASP A 456 13.34 -12.25 24.15
N VAL A 457 12.22 -12.93 23.85
CA VAL A 457 12.17 -13.86 22.72
C VAL A 457 12.29 -13.10 21.40
N TRP A 458 11.67 -11.95 21.29
CA TRP A 458 11.71 -11.10 20.09
C TRP A 458 13.12 -10.55 19.83
N ASN A 459 13.80 -10.06 20.85
CA ASN A 459 15.19 -9.60 20.75
C ASN A 459 16.15 -10.76 20.39
N SER A 460 15.95 -11.92 21.00
CA SER A 460 16.73 -13.14 20.67
C SER A 460 16.51 -13.57 19.22
N ARG A 461 15.29 -13.52 18.72
CA ARG A 461 14.94 -13.78 17.32
C ARG A 461 15.61 -12.78 16.37
N ASN A 462 15.57 -11.49 16.68
CA ASN A 462 16.17 -10.46 15.85
C ASN A 462 17.69 -10.64 15.77
N HIS A 463 18.34 -10.94 16.90
CA HIS A 463 19.76 -11.26 16.91
C HIS A 463 20.09 -12.53 16.12
N TYR A 464 19.26 -13.58 16.25
CA TYR A 464 19.38 -14.80 15.46
C TYR A 464 19.25 -14.51 13.96
N LEU A 465 18.23 -13.75 13.52
CA LEU A 465 18.02 -13.40 12.12
C LEU A 465 19.22 -12.64 11.54
N TYR A 466 19.73 -11.64 12.26
CA TYR A 466 20.90 -10.88 11.82
C TYR A 466 22.11 -11.80 11.59
N ASN A 467 22.46 -12.62 12.57
CA ASN A 467 23.58 -13.55 12.45
C ASN A 467 23.35 -14.60 11.36
N TYR A 468 22.13 -15.11 11.23
CA TYR A 468 21.76 -16.09 10.21
C TYR A 468 21.96 -15.55 8.80
N PHE A 469 21.47 -14.36 8.50
CA PHE A 469 21.62 -13.78 7.16
C PHE A 469 23.08 -13.36 6.87
N THR A 470 23.79 -12.80 7.84
CA THR A 470 25.21 -12.44 7.70
C THR A 470 26.06 -13.69 7.42
N GLU A 471 25.85 -14.76 8.16
CA GLU A 471 26.58 -16.02 7.96
C GLU A 471 26.16 -16.71 6.64
N ALA A 472 24.90 -16.63 6.26
CA ALA A 472 24.43 -17.14 4.96
C ALA A 472 25.17 -16.48 3.79
N ILE A 473 25.35 -15.16 3.83
CA ILE A 473 26.13 -14.41 2.83
C ILE A 473 27.58 -14.91 2.81
N ARG A 474 28.19 -15.06 3.99
CA ARG A 474 29.58 -15.53 4.11
C ARG A 474 29.77 -16.93 3.51
N ILE A 475 28.88 -17.87 3.85
CA ILE A 475 28.93 -19.24 3.33
C ILE A 475 28.69 -19.28 1.83
N PHE A 476 27.69 -18.51 1.32
CA PHE A 476 27.39 -18.47 -0.11
C PHE A 476 28.56 -17.94 -0.95
N LYS A 477 29.28 -16.91 -0.45
CA LYS A 477 30.49 -16.40 -1.12
C LYS A 477 31.59 -17.49 -1.25
N MET A 478 31.63 -18.46 -0.35
CA MET A 478 32.64 -19.55 -0.35
C MET A 478 32.18 -20.80 -1.08
N ASP A 479 30.90 -21.12 -1.03
CA ASP A 479 30.30 -22.37 -1.51
C ASP A 479 28.97 -22.08 -2.22
N ARG A 480 29.05 -21.35 -3.32
CA ARG A 480 27.92 -20.87 -4.11
C ARG A 480 26.96 -22.02 -4.48
N ASN A 481 25.78 -22.05 -3.86
CA ASN A 481 24.76 -23.11 -4.03
C ASN A 481 25.25 -24.56 -3.76
N GLY A 482 26.40 -24.73 -3.12
CA GLY A 482 26.92 -26.03 -2.74
C GLY A 482 26.22 -26.65 -1.53
N ASP A 483 26.64 -27.88 -1.16
CA ASP A 483 26.01 -28.64 -0.08
C ASP A 483 26.05 -27.92 1.26
N ARG A 484 27.14 -27.22 1.56
CA ARG A 484 27.31 -26.48 2.81
C ARG A 484 26.31 -25.34 2.93
N PHE A 485 26.13 -24.53 1.86
CA PHE A 485 25.17 -23.44 1.85
C PHE A 485 23.74 -23.96 1.93
N ASN A 486 23.39 -24.96 1.11
CA ASN A 486 22.05 -25.55 1.08
C ASN A 486 21.69 -26.22 2.42
N SER A 487 22.65 -26.84 3.11
CA SER A 487 22.45 -27.39 4.45
C SER A 487 22.21 -26.27 5.46
N TYR A 488 23.04 -25.23 5.43
CA TYR A 488 22.93 -24.10 6.36
C TYR A 488 21.57 -23.40 6.29
N ILE A 489 21.10 -23.06 5.09
CA ILE A 489 19.82 -22.32 4.95
C ILE A 489 18.60 -23.16 5.33
N LYS A 490 18.67 -24.50 5.25
CA LYS A 490 17.61 -25.42 5.70
C LYS A 490 17.57 -25.57 7.22
N ASP A 491 18.71 -25.51 7.89
CA ASP A 491 18.82 -25.63 9.34
C ASP A 491 18.58 -24.26 10.02
N ASN A 492 17.36 -23.73 9.90
CA ASN A 492 16.98 -22.46 10.51
C ASN A 492 15.94 -22.64 11.62
N LYS A 493 16.03 -21.80 12.65
CA LYS A 493 15.13 -21.80 13.82
C LYS A 493 14.08 -20.69 13.80
N ILE A 494 13.88 -20.02 12.69
CA ILE A 494 12.99 -18.86 12.58
C ILE A 494 11.58 -19.24 13.02
N SER A 495 11.06 -20.36 12.51
CA SER A 495 9.71 -20.83 12.84
C SER A 495 9.51 -21.20 14.32
N GLU A 496 10.57 -21.56 15.03
CA GLU A 496 10.51 -21.87 16.48
C GLU A 496 10.29 -20.59 17.28
N TYR A 497 11.06 -19.53 16.98
CA TYR A 497 10.87 -18.20 17.57
C TYR A 497 9.48 -17.65 17.30
N ASP A 498 9.03 -17.73 16.06
CA ASP A 498 7.75 -17.22 15.62
C ASP A 498 6.58 -17.90 16.32
N LYS A 499 6.62 -19.22 16.46
CA LYS A 499 5.63 -19.99 17.24
C LYS A 499 5.61 -19.56 18.70
N LYS A 500 6.79 -19.41 19.32
CA LYS A 500 6.90 -19.01 20.72
C LYS A 500 6.34 -17.61 20.96
N ILE A 501 6.69 -16.64 20.12
CA ILE A 501 6.17 -15.29 20.16
C ILE A 501 4.65 -15.29 19.99
N THR A 502 4.12 -16.04 19.01
CA THR A 502 2.67 -16.12 18.75
C THR A 502 1.91 -16.65 19.97
N ILE A 503 2.43 -17.67 20.65
CA ILE A 503 1.81 -18.24 21.85
C ILE A 503 1.80 -17.22 22.99
N LEU A 504 2.93 -16.58 23.25
CA LEU A 504 3.05 -15.58 24.31
C LEU A 504 2.16 -14.36 24.04
N TYR A 505 2.15 -13.88 22.80
CA TYR A 505 1.30 -12.74 22.43
C TYR A 505 -0.19 -13.04 22.56
N LYS A 506 -0.64 -14.25 22.23
CA LYS A 506 -2.02 -14.69 22.50
C LYS A 506 -2.35 -14.67 23.98
N LYS A 507 -1.44 -15.14 24.85
CA LYS A 507 -1.63 -15.07 26.32
C LYS A 507 -1.74 -13.61 26.78
N TYR A 508 -0.82 -12.76 26.33
CA TYR A 508 -0.84 -11.31 26.63
C TYR A 508 -2.16 -10.66 26.24
N THR A 509 -2.63 -10.87 25.01
CA THR A 509 -3.87 -10.26 24.50
C THR A 509 -5.11 -10.75 25.24
N ILE A 510 -5.16 -12.00 25.67
CA ILE A 510 -6.27 -12.54 26.46
C ILE A 510 -6.34 -11.84 27.82
N ILE A 511 -5.21 -11.66 28.50
CA ILE A 511 -5.16 -11.01 29.82
C ILE A 511 -5.47 -9.52 29.67
N LEU A 512 -4.88 -8.85 28.68
CA LEU A 512 -5.16 -7.45 28.38
C LEU A 512 -6.68 -7.20 28.13
N TYR A 513 -7.33 -8.11 27.41
CA TYR A 513 -8.77 -8.03 27.16
C TYR A 513 -9.61 -8.21 28.43
N LYS A 514 -9.20 -9.12 29.33
CA LYS A 514 -9.88 -9.30 30.64
C LYS A 514 -9.77 -8.04 31.48
N HIS A 515 -8.60 -7.40 31.53
CA HIS A 515 -8.42 -6.13 32.25
C HIS A 515 -9.27 -4.99 31.69
N LYS A 516 -9.35 -4.87 30.35
CA LYS A 516 -10.21 -3.86 29.72
C LYS A 516 -11.71 -4.06 29.97
N LYS A 517 -12.16 -5.30 30.21
CA LYS A 517 -13.57 -5.61 30.55
C LYS A 517 -13.88 -5.60 32.06
N GLY A 518 -12.89 -5.81 32.89
CA GLY A 518 -13.04 -5.83 34.36
C GLY A 518 -12.79 -4.50 35.05
N GLY A 519 -12.33 -3.50 34.31
CA GLY A 519 -12.13 -2.14 34.79
C GLY A 519 -13.34 -1.27 34.43
N VAL A 520 -14.35 -1.27 35.29
CA VAL A 520 -15.30 -0.19 35.43
C VAL A 520 -14.68 0.84 36.35
#